data_f9f50db517632403a8e8464e7e2a7545
#
_entry.id   f9f50db517632403a8e8464e7e2a7545
#
_cell.length_a   1.000
_cell.length_b   1.000
_cell.length_c   1.000
_cell.angle_alpha   90.00
_cell.angle_beta   90.00
_cell.angle_gamma   90.00
#
_symmetry.space_group_name_H-M   'P 1'
#
loop_
_entity.id
_entity.type
_entity.pdbx_description
1 polymer ?
#
loop_
_entity_poly.entity_id
_entity_poly.type
_entity_poly.pdbx_seq_one_letter_code
_entity_poly.pdbx_strand_id
1 'polypeptide(L)'
;ITYTSKYMESVWWLLKQIYNKDLMYKGYTVQPYSPKAGTAISSHELNQPGTYQDVTDTSVTAQFKIKNNNLPDFLNNGEDVFVLAWTTTPWTLPSNTALTIGSKIDYTLIKTFNQYTFKPIQVILATDLIHKLFSGNYFEITNESDLLDFESKSKKIPFYIANNFLGKELLNIKYEQLLSYTLPAENPENAFRIIHGDFVTTSEGTGIVHTAPTFGADDALVAKQANPQIPPMLIKNSDGDLVPLVDLQGRFRAEMKELAGKYVKNEYYNDDKIPEKSVDVEIAIILKKANRAFK
;
A
#
# COMPACT_ATOMS: atom_id res chain seq x y z
N ILE A 1 9.66 2.48 46.04
CA ILE A 1 10.38 1.77 44.97
C ILE A 1 9.37 0.99 44.17
N THR A 2 9.38 1.11 42.83
CA THR A 2 8.31 0.64 41.93
C THR A 2 8.12 -0.89 41.90
N TYR A 3 9.10 -1.67 42.35
CA TYR A 3 9.01 -3.16 42.41
C TYR A 3 8.50 -3.69 43.76
N THR A 4 8.16 -2.86 44.74
CA THR A 4 7.63 -3.34 46.03
C THR A 4 6.16 -3.73 45.88
N SER A 5 5.72 -4.78 46.58
CA SER A 5 4.34 -5.27 46.54
C SER A 5 3.33 -4.17 46.83
N LYS A 6 3.61 -3.31 47.83
CA LYS A 6 2.75 -2.17 48.18
C LYS A 6 2.56 -1.18 47.02
N TYR A 7 3.60 -0.92 46.23
CA TYR A 7 3.52 -0.08 45.06
C TYR A 7 2.67 -0.75 43.95
N MET A 8 2.95 -2.04 43.67
CA MET A 8 2.21 -2.81 42.67
C MET A 8 0.71 -2.92 43.03
N GLU A 9 0.36 -3.14 44.28
CA GLU A 9 -1.02 -3.15 44.78
C GLU A 9 -1.72 -1.83 44.52
N SER A 10 -1.02 -0.71 44.75
CA SER A 10 -1.58 0.65 44.50
C SER A 10 -1.85 0.86 43.00
N VAL A 11 -0.95 0.42 42.11
CA VAL A 11 -1.14 0.49 40.66
C VAL A 11 -2.32 -0.40 40.22
N TRP A 12 -2.40 -1.62 40.73
CA TRP A 12 -3.52 -2.54 40.43
C TRP A 12 -4.85 -2.01 40.93
N TRP A 13 -4.86 -1.35 42.09
CA TRP A 13 -6.07 -0.70 42.58
C TRP A 13 -6.54 0.42 41.66
N LEU A 14 -5.62 1.27 41.16
CA LEU A 14 -5.94 2.33 40.18
C LEU A 14 -6.47 1.73 38.87
N LEU A 15 -5.80 0.71 38.34
CA LEU A 15 -6.25 0.01 37.11
C LEU A 15 -7.64 -0.59 37.30
N LYS A 16 -7.94 -1.17 38.49
CA LYS A 16 -9.26 -1.69 38.82
C LYS A 16 -10.33 -0.59 38.84
N GLN A 17 -10.00 0.63 39.33
CA GLN A 17 -10.93 1.77 39.30
C GLN A 17 -11.24 2.19 37.86
N ILE A 18 -10.24 2.21 36.99
CA ILE A 18 -10.40 2.54 35.56
C ILE A 18 -11.24 1.46 34.85
N TYR A 19 -10.95 0.17 35.12
CA TYR A 19 -11.72 -0.96 34.60
C TYR A 19 -13.20 -0.90 35.02
N ASN A 20 -13.47 -0.65 36.28
CA ASN A 20 -14.87 -0.54 36.81
C ASN A 20 -15.67 0.62 36.23
N LYS A 21 -14.99 1.57 35.57
CA LYS A 21 -15.61 2.69 34.84
C LYS A 21 -15.75 2.44 33.33
N ASP A 22 -15.51 1.22 32.88
CA ASP A 22 -15.51 0.82 31.45
C ASP A 22 -14.56 1.66 30.57
N LEU A 23 -13.49 2.22 31.18
CA LEU A 23 -12.49 3.01 30.47
C LEU A 23 -11.27 2.18 30.03
N MET A 24 -11.25 0.90 30.34
CA MET A 24 -10.20 -0.04 29.92
C MET A 24 -10.80 -1.14 29.06
N TYR A 25 -10.21 -1.36 27.90
CA TYR A 25 -10.64 -2.39 26.95
C TYR A 25 -9.44 -3.07 26.31
N LYS A 26 -9.64 -4.29 25.80
CA LYS A 26 -8.65 -4.99 24.98
C LYS A 26 -8.72 -4.46 23.56
N GLY A 27 -7.60 -3.92 23.05
CA GLY A 27 -7.51 -3.37 21.71
C GLY A 27 -6.27 -3.84 20.98
N TYR A 28 -6.18 -3.46 19.71
CA TYR A 28 -5.03 -3.71 18.84
C TYR A 28 -4.44 -2.38 18.38
N THR A 29 -3.12 -2.34 18.25
CA THR A 29 -2.40 -1.22 17.66
C THR A 29 -1.31 -1.74 16.74
N VAL A 30 -1.02 -0.99 15.68
CA VAL A 30 0.11 -1.28 14.81
C VAL A 30 1.37 -0.75 15.49
N GLN A 31 2.36 -1.63 15.67
CA GLN A 31 3.65 -1.31 16.28
C GLN A 31 4.78 -1.90 15.46
N PRO A 32 5.97 -1.26 15.41
CA PRO A 32 7.17 -1.89 14.89
C PRO A 32 7.43 -3.20 15.63
N TYR A 33 7.69 -4.25 14.87
CA TYR A 33 7.92 -5.58 15.39
C TYR A 33 9.17 -6.18 14.73
N SER A 34 10.06 -6.75 15.54
CA SER A 34 11.24 -7.46 15.05
C SER A 34 10.99 -8.97 15.05
N PRO A 35 10.81 -9.62 13.89
CA PRO A 35 10.68 -11.07 13.81
C PRO A 35 11.93 -11.79 14.34
N LYS A 36 13.11 -11.21 14.16
CA LYS A 36 14.39 -11.79 14.62
C LYS A 36 14.52 -11.77 16.14
N ALA A 37 14.06 -10.69 16.79
CA ALA A 37 14.03 -10.57 18.24
C ALA A 37 12.78 -11.20 18.88
N GLY A 38 11.72 -11.43 18.07
CA GLY A 38 10.45 -11.99 18.53
C GLY A 38 9.64 -11.05 19.43
N THR A 39 9.84 -9.73 19.28
CA THR A 39 9.19 -8.74 20.15
C THR A 39 8.86 -7.44 19.42
N ALA A 40 7.89 -6.70 19.95
CA ALA A 40 7.61 -5.34 19.53
C ALA A 40 8.74 -4.39 19.97
N ILE A 41 8.97 -3.33 19.21
CA ILE A 41 9.99 -2.33 19.45
C ILE A 41 9.28 -1.04 19.89
N SER A 42 9.69 -0.49 21.03
CA SER A 42 9.14 0.76 21.55
C SER A 42 9.66 1.99 20.81
N SER A 43 8.91 3.10 20.88
CA SER A 43 9.36 4.37 20.32
C SER A 43 10.70 4.84 20.91
N HIS A 44 10.98 4.50 22.18
CA HIS A 44 12.25 4.83 22.82
C HIS A 44 13.42 4.06 22.19
N GLU A 45 13.25 2.78 21.89
CA GLU A 45 14.26 1.96 21.22
C GLU A 45 14.49 2.44 19.79
N LEU A 46 13.45 2.83 19.07
CA LEU A 46 13.57 3.40 17.71
C LEU A 46 14.32 4.73 17.68
N ASN A 47 14.26 5.50 18.74
CA ASN A 47 14.96 6.80 18.84
C ASN A 47 16.41 6.70 19.34
N GLN A 48 16.94 5.49 19.55
CA GLN A 48 18.34 5.34 19.95
C GLN A 48 19.28 5.65 18.77
N PRO A 49 20.47 6.24 19.04
CA PRO A 49 21.47 6.46 18.01
C PRO A 49 21.88 5.15 17.31
N GLY A 50 21.97 5.18 15.98
CA GLY A 50 22.35 4.01 15.18
C GLY A 50 21.26 2.99 14.91
N THR A 51 20.01 3.25 15.34
CA THR A 51 18.88 2.36 15.07
C THR A 51 18.50 2.33 13.58
N TYR A 52 18.62 3.48 12.90
CA TYR A 52 18.35 3.59 11.47
C TYR A 52 19.64 3.49 10.66
N GLN A 53 19.59 2.75 9.56
CA GLN A 53 20.68 2.60 8.61
C GLN A 53 20.15 2.74 7.19
N ASP A 54 20.95 3.34 6.31
CA ASP A 54 20.62 3.41 4.89
C ASP A 54 20.76 2.03 4.25
N VAL A 55 19.72 1.59 3.57
CA VAL A 55 19.70 0.33 2.83
C VAL A 55 19.19 0.56 1.40
N THR A 56 19.68 -0.25 0.46
CA THR A 56 19.13 -0.27 -0.91
C THR A 56 18.00 -1.29 -0.94
N ASP A 57 16.80 -0.84 -1.28
CA ASP A 57 15.63 -1.69 -1.33
C ASP A 57 14.90 -1.58 -2.68
N THR A 58 14.06 -2.56 -2.99
CA THR A 58 13.26 -2.58 -4.22
C THR A 58 12.04 -1.70 -4.06
N SER A 59 11.83 -0.80 -5.02
CA SER A 59 10.58 -0.03 -5.09
C SER A 59 9.77 -0.43 -6.33
N VAL A 60 8.46 -0.21 -6.27
CA VAL A 60 7.55 -0.44 -7.40
C VAL A 60 6.46 0.63 -7.45
N THR A 61 6.15 1.08 -8.66
CA THR A 61 4.94 1.85 -8.94
C THR A 61 3.89 0.88 -9.48
N ALA A 62 2.91 0.57 -8.64
CA ALA A 62 1.84 -0.37 -8.97
C ALA A 62 0.66 0.31 -9.69
N GLN A 63 -0.01 -0.42 -10.59
CA GLN A 63 -1.19 0.00 -11.35
C GLN A 63 -2.45 -0.62 -10.77
N PHE A 64 -3.30 0.16 -10.13
CA PHE A 64 -4.57 -0.27 -9.56
C PHE A 64 -5.69 0.06 -10.54
N LYS A 65 -6.27 -0.94 -11.17
CA LYS A 65 -7.35 -0.76 -12.15
C LYS A 65 -8.63 -0.34 -11.44
N ILE A 66 -9.19 0.80 -11.82
CA ILE A 66 -10.50 1.23 -11.28
C ILE A 66 -11.63 0.38 -11.89
N LYS A 67 -12.72 0.23 -11.11
CA LYS A 67 -13.94 -0.46 -11.59
C LYS A 67 -14.85 0.55 -12.27
N ASN A 68 -15.42 0.16 -13.40
CA ASN A 68 -16.24 1.03 -14.25
C ASN A 68 -17.66 1.30 -13.68
N ASN A 69 -17.83 1.33 -12.36
CA ASN A 69 -19.12 1.56 -11.72
C ASN A 69 -19.19 2.97 -11.14
N ASN A 70 -20.13 3.78 -11.60
CA ASN A 70 -20.37 5.15 -11.11
C ASN A 70 -19.11 6.06 -11.18
N LEU A 71 -18.44 6.05 -12.32
CA LEU A 71 -17.31 6.92 -12.57
C LEU A 71 -17.77 8.33 -12.96
N PRO A 72 -16.97 9.36 -12.60
CA PRO A 72 -17.11 10.68 -13.21
C PRO A 72 -17.02 10.60 -14.74
N ASP A 73 -17.71 11.49 -15.46
CA ASP A 73 -17.78 11.48 -16.92
C ASP A 73 -16.39 11.45 -17.60
N PHE A 74 -15.44 12.18 -17.04
CA PHE A 74 -14.07 12.25 -17.59
C PHE A 74 -13.26 10.93 -17.43
N LEU A 75 -13.72 9.99 -16.61
CA LEU A 75 -13.15 8.65 -16.48
C LEU A 75 -13.99 7.58 -17.17
N ASN A 76 -15.21 7.92 -17.62
CA ASN A 76 -16.15 6.96 -18.19
C ASN A 76 -16.07 6.96 -19.73
N ASN A 77 -14.89 6.73 -20.29
CA ASN A 77 -14.65 6.71 -21.73
C ASN A 77 -14.57 5.30 -22.34
N GLY A 78 -14.88 4.26 -21.57
CA GLY A 78 -14.87 2.86 -22.02
C GLY A 78 -13.49 2.20 -22.03
N GLU A 79 -12.43 2.93 -21.64
CA GLU A 79 -11.07 2.41 -21.56
C GLU A 79 -10.66 2.11 -20.12
N ASP A 80 -9.69 1.20 -19.95
CA ASP A 80 -9.15 0.86 -18.63
C ASP A 80 -8.34 2.00 -18.05
N VAL A 81 -8.72 2.47 -16.85
CA VAL A 81 -8.01 3.49 -16.08
C VAL A 81 -7.35 2.87 -14.86
N PHE A 82 -6.11 3.27 -14.59
CA PHE A 82 -5.31 2.80 -13.47
C PHE A 82 -4.90 3.96 -12.56
N VAL A 83 -4.98 3.75 -11.27
CA VAL A 83 -4.41 4.64 -10.26
C VAL A 83 -3.01 4.17 -9.95
N LEU A 84 -2.03 5.07 -9.98
CA LEU A 84 -0.64 4.74 -9.70
C LEU A 84 -0.31 4.97 -8.22
N ALA A 85 0.19 3.96 -7.53
CA ALA A 85 0.74 4.10 -6.19
C ALA A 85 2.16 3.53 -6.12
N TRP A 86 3.08 4.32 -5.55
CA TRP A 86 4.47 3.93 -5.37
C TRP A 86 4.71 3.42 -3.95
N THR A 87 5.54 2.39 -3.82
CA THR A 87 5.96 1.85 -2.53
C THR A 87 7.41 1.37 -2.55
N THR A 88 8.11 1.52 -1.43
CA THR A 88 9.43 0.92 -1.14
C THR A 88 9.31 -0.40 -0.38
N THR A 89 8.10 -0.83 -0.07
CA THR A 89 7.81 -2.08 0.65
C THR A 89 6.82 -2.95 -0.14
N PRO A 90 7.20 -3.50 -1.32
CA PRO A 90 6.29 -4.29 -2.16
C PRO A 90 5.63 -5.46 -1.43
N TRP A 91 6.28 -6.03 -0.40
CA TRP A 91 5.75 -7.14 0.38
C TRP A 91 4.43 -6.81 1.13
N THR A 92 4.10 -5.51 1.32
CA THR A 92 2.83 -5.11 1.93
C THR A 92 1.67 -5.02 0.93
N LEU A 93 1.95 -5.00 -0.40
CA LEU A 93 0.94 -4.89 -1.45
C LEU A 93 -0.16 -5.96 -1.41
N PRO A 94 0.12 -7.23 -1.04
CA PRO A 94 -0.94 -8.23 -0.85
C PRO A 94 -1.94 -7.86 0.24
N SER A 95 -1.54 -7.02 1.19
CA SER A 95 -2.39 -6.53 2.29
C SER A 95 -3.02 -5.16 2.01
N ASN A 96 -2.93 -4.67 0.77
CA ASN A 96 -3.64 -3.48 0.33
C ASN A 96 -5.15 -3.63 0.50
N THR A 97 -5.80 -2.65 1.14
CA THR A 97 -7.27 -2.60 1.23
C THR A 97 -7.85 -1.23 0.89
N ALA A 98 -6.99 -0.20 0.71
CA ALA A 98 -7.40 1.11 0.21
C ALA A 98 -6.27 1.80 -0.57
N LEU A 99 -6.62 2.86 -1.30
CA LEU A 99 -5.71 3.87 -1.80
C LEU A 99 -6.07 5.20 -1.14
N THR A 100 -5.07 5.88 -0.58
CA THR A 100 -5.29 7.15 0.10
C THR A 100 -4.80 8.32 -0.75
N ILE A 101 -5.63 9.33 -0.90
CA ILE A 101 -5.35 10.55 -1.68
C ILE A 101 -5.58 11.81 -0.83
N GLY A 102 -4.98 12.93 -1.25
CA GLY A 102 -5.29 14.25 -0.72
C GLY A 102 -6.46 14.87 -1.49
N SER A 103 -7.58 15.15 -0.84
CA SER A 103 -8.79 15.67 -1.51
C SER A 103 -8.60 17.04 -2.18
N LYS A 104 -7.59 17.82 -1.74
CA LYS A 104 -7.24 19.15 -2.24
C LYS A 104 -6.04 19.15 -3.18
N ILE A 105 -5.43 18.00 -3.43
CA ILE A 105 -4.31 17.83 -4.37
C ILE A 105 -4.89 17.74 -5.78
N ASP A 106 -4.19 18.36 -6.74
CA ASP A 106 -4.50 18.23 -8.16
C ASP A 106 -3.95 16.91 -8.71
N TYR A 107 -4.80 16.18 -9.40
CA TYR A 107 -4.47 14.94 -10.08
C TYR A 107 -4.71 15.06 -11.58
N THR A 108 -3.97 14.28 -12.33
CA THR A 108 -4.00 14.27 -13.79
C THR A 108 -4.29 12.88 -14.32
N LEU A 109 -5.20 12.80 -15.30
CA LEU A 109 -5.39 11.63 -16.14
C LEU A 109 -4.45 11.72 -17.33
N ILE A 110 -3.58 10.73 -17.51
CA ILE A 110 -2.61 10.66 -18.59
C ILE A 110 -2.89 9.43 -19.45
N LYS A 111 -2.96 9.62 -20.76
CA LYS A 111 -2.98 8.55 -21.76
C LYS A 111 -1.56 8.26 -22.24
N THR A 112 -1.17 6.98 -22.21
CA THR A 112 0.19 6.55 -22.57
C THR A 112 0.22 5.04 -22.83
N PHE A 113 1.44 4.47 -22.83
CA PHE A 113 1.70 3.04 -22.94
C PHE A 113 2.52 2.55 -21.75
N ASN A 114 2.21 1.34 -21.27
CA ASN A 114 3.03 0.71 -20.23
C ASN A 114 4.42 0.37 -20.79
N GLN A 115 5.49 0.75 -20.11
CA GLN A 115 6.87 0.59 -20.60
C GLN A 115 7.33 -0.88 -20.71
N TYR A 116 6.64 -1.83 -20.11
CA TYR A 116 6.99 -3.25 -20.15
C TYR A 116 6.20 -4.04 -21.17
N THR A 117 4.93 -3.70 -21.35
CA THR A 117 4.00 -4.44 -22.21
C THR A 117 3.65 -3.71 -23.50
N PHE A 118 3.95 -2.40 -23.56
CA PHE A 118 3.59 -1.47 -24.63
C PHE A 118 2.08 -1.43 -24.94
N LYS A 119 1.26 -1.90 -23.99
CA LYS A 119 -0.19 -1.77 -24.11
C LYS A 119 -0.61 -0.34 -23.77
N PRO A 120 -1.61 0.22 -24.50
CA PRO A 120 -2.19 1.50 -24.15
C PRO A 120 -2.81 1.44 -22.76
N ILE A 121 -2.61 2.49 -21.97
CA ILE A 121 -3.13 2.63 -20.62
C ILE A 121 -3.51 4.08 -20.33
N GLN A 122 -4.47 4.27 -19.45
CA GLN A 122 -4.74 5.56 -18.82
C GLN A 122 -4.33 5.47 -17.36
N VAL A 123 -3.58 6.46 -16.89
CA VAL A 123 -3.06 6.45 -15.51
C VAL A 123 -3.36 7.76 -14.79
N ILE A 124 -3.62 7.67 -13.49
CA ILE A 124 -3.87 8.79 -12.58
C ILE A 124 -2.71 8.91 -11.59
N LEU A 125 -2.18 10.13 -11.46
CA LEU A 125 -1.19 10.50 -10.44
C LEU A 125 -1.33 12.00 -10.12
N ALA A 126 -0.67 12.46 -9.06
CA ALA A 126 -0.65 13.89 -8.72
C ALA A 126 0.06 14.69 -9.81
N THR A 127 -0.51 15.85 -10.17
CA THR A 127 -0.05 16.72 -11.25
C THR A 127 1.40 17.15 -11.08
N ASP A 128 1.81 17.51 -9.86
CA ASP A 128 3.18 17.96 -9.55
C ASP A 128 4.25 16.88 -9.79
N LEU A 129 3.85 15.61 -9.87
CA LEU A 129 4.76 14.47 -9.98
C LEU A 129 4.88 13.92 -11.40
N ILE A 130 4.16 14.49 -12.37
CA ILE A 130 4.16 14.03 -13.76
C ILE A 130 5.58 14.00 -14.31
N HIS A 131 6.28 15.13 -14.29
CA HIS A 131 7.62 15.22 -14.89
C HIS A 131 8.67 14.36 -14.19
N LYS A 132 8.45 14.04 -12.91
CA LYS A 132 9.33 13.13 -12.16
C LYS A 132 9.11 11.67 -12.56
N LEU A 133 7.85 11.25 -12.67
CA LEU A 133 7.50 9.86 -13.03
C LEU A 133 7.68 9.60 -14.52
N PHE A 134 7.29 10.54 -15.37
CA PHE A 134 7.38 10.47 -16.84
C PHE A 134 8.72 10.99 -17.39
N SER A 135 9.79 10.92 -16.59
CA SER A 135 11.15 11.20 -17.02
C SER A 135 11.78 10.04 -17.79
N GLY A 136 12.90 10.29 -18.48
CA GLY A 136 13.71 9.25 -19.15
C GLY A 136 13.12 8.78 -20.46
N ASN A 137 12.42 7.66 -20.44
CA ASN A 137 11.88 7.02 -21.64
C ASN A 137 10.56 7.64 -22.13
N TYR A 138 9.98 8.59 -21.40
CA TYR A 138 8.72 9.22 -21.77
C TYR A 138 8.94 10.63 -22.36
N PHE A 139 8.01 11.08 -23.22
CA PHE A 139 7.95 12.45 -23.71
C PHE A 139 6.49 12.90 -23.86
N GLU A 140 6.23 14.15 -23.57
CA GLU A 140 4.90 14.75 -23.68
C GLU A 140 4.56 15.09 -25.13
N ILE A 141 3.30 14.82 -25.52
CA ILE A 141 2.71 15.23 -26.81
C ILE A 141 1.54 16.17 -26.56
N THR A 142 1.26 17.03 -27.53
CA THR A 142 0.19 18.04 -27.43
C THR A 142 -1.14 17.58 -28.02
N ASN A 143 -1.13 16.62 -28.95
CA ASN A 143 -2.33 16.10 -29.58
C ASN A 143 -2.51 14.62 -29.22
N GLU A 144 -3.71 14.24 -28.79
CA GLU A 144 -4.02 12.86 -28.46
C GLU A 144 -3.83 11.90 -29.65
N SER A 145 -4.12 12.39 -30.88
CA SER A 145 -3.94 11.62 -32.12
C SER A 145 -2.52 11.08 -32.32
N ASP A 146 -1.51 11.80 -31.78
CA ASP A 146 -0.11 11.41 -31.96
C ASP A 146 0.24 10.11 -31.15
N LEU A 147 -0.64 9.67 -30.24
CA LEU A 147 -0.53 8.36 -29.60
C LEU A 147 -0.68 7.21 -30.60
N LEU A 148 -1.44 7.42 -31.69
CA LEU A 148 -1.68 6.39 -32.71
C LEU A 148 -0.42 6.05 -33.52
N ASP A 149 0.53 6.99 -33.57
CA ASP A 149 1.81 6.82 -34.29
C ASP A 149 2.87 6.06 -33.48
N PHE A 150 2.55 5.67 -32.22
CA PHE A 150 3.50 4.98 -31.38
C PHE A 150 3.73 3.54 -31.82
N GLU A 151 5.01 3.20 -32.04
CA GLU A 151 5.46 1.85 -32.30
C GLU A 151 6.25 1.29 -31.10
N SER A 152 6.02 0.05 -30.72
CA SER A 152 6.70 -0.63 -29.60
C SER A 152 8.23 -0.73 -29.74
N LYS A 153 8.75 -0.49 -30.95
CA LYS A 153 10.20 -0.40 -31.24
C LYS A 153 10.81 0.97 -30.94
N SER A 154 9.98 1.97 -30.67
CA SER A 154 10.43 3.33 -30.37
C SER A 154 11.19 3.36 -29.05
N LYS A 155 12.29 4.15 -29.00
CA LYS A 155 13.10 4.31 -27.78
C LYS A 155 12.40 5.12 -26.71
N LYS A 156 11.41 5.94 -27.09
CA LYS A 156 10.65 6.82 -26.20
C LYS A 156 9.16 6.55 -26.35
N ILE A 157 8.44 6.68 -25.24
CA ILE A 157 7.01 6.43 -25.11
C ILE A 157 6.28 7.77 -25.00
N PRO A 158 5.31 8.07 -25.87
CA PRO A 158 4.54 9.30 -25.78
C PRO A 158 3.55 9.24 -24.61
N PHE A 159 3.30 10.40 -24.01
CA PHE A 159 2.19 10.58 -23.08
C PHE A 159 1.42 11.86 -23.37
N TYR A 160 0.11 11.82 -23.15
CA TYR A 160 -0.81 12.92 -23.37
C TYR A 160 -1.57 13.22 -22.08
N ILE A 161 -1.60 14.50 -21.67
CA ILE A 161 -2.38 14.98 -20.53
C ILE A 161 -3.83 15.13 -20.97
N ALA A 162 -4.70 14.20 -20.54
CA ALA A 162 -6.09 14.15 -20.99
C ALA A 162 -7.02 15.02 -20.13
N ASN A 163 -6.82 15.06 -18.80
CA ASN A 163 -7.65 15.84 -17.89
C ASN A 163 -6.94 16.13 -16.57
N ASN A 164 -7.28 17.26 -15.95
CA ASN A 164 -6.85 17.64 -14.60
C ASN A 164 -8.09 17.81 -13.70
N PHE A 165 -8.01 17.35 -12.46
CA PHE A 165 -9.12 17.38 -11.50
C PHE A 165 -8.61 17.32 -10.06
N LEU A 166 -9.46 17.71 -9.12
CA LEU A 166 -9.14 17.63 -7.69
C LEU A 166 -9.34 16.20 -7.15
N GLY A 167 -8.50 15.83 -6.18
CA GLY A 167 -8.57 14.51 -5.55
C GLY A 167 -9.94 14.14 -4.98
N LYS A 168 -10.72 15.14 -4.50
CA LYS A 168 -12.09 14.89 -4.02
C LYS A 168 -12.97 14.15 -5.03
N GLU A 169 -12.69 14.26 -6.34
CA GLU A 169 -13.46 13.61 -7.41
C GLU A 169 -13.14 12.12 -7.55
N LEU A 170 -12.06 11.65 -6.94
CA LEU A 170 -11.68 10.23 -6.89
C LEU A 170 -12.26 9.51 -5.66
N LEU A 171 -12.82 10.21 -4.68
CA LEU A 171 -13.26 9.60 -3.43
C LEU A 171 -14.35 8.54 -3.67
N ASN A 172 -14.20 7.42 -2.97
CA ASN A 172 -15.08 6.24 -3.03
C ASN A 172 -15.09 5.48 -4.37
N ILE A 173 -14.29 5.88 -5.37
CA ILE A 173 -14.09 5.06 -6.56
C ILE A 173 -13.49 3.72 -6.13
N LYS A 174 -14.11 2.62 -6.57
CA LYS A 174 -13.64 1.27 -6.31
C LYS A 174 -12.62 0.84 -7.37
N TYR A 175 -11.66 0.04 -6.95
CA TYR A 175 -10.67 -0.56 -7.83
C TYR A 175 -10.62 -2.09 -7.67
N GLU A 176 -10.02 -2.78 -8.63
CA GLU A 176 -9.78 -4.22 -8.56
C GLU A 176 -8.63 -4.48 -7.59
N GLN A 177 -8.78 -5.48 -6.73
CA GLN A 177 -7.68 -5.93 -5.86
C GLN A 177 -6.41 -6.19 -6.68
N LEU A 178 -5.28 -5.63 -6.25
CA LEU A 178 -4.03 -5.70 -7.02
C LEU A 178 -3.49 -7.14 -7.09
N LEU A 179 -3.46 -7.83 -5.95
CA LEU A 179 -3.01 -9.20 -5.78
C LEU A 179 -4.10 -10.00 -5.05
N SER A 180 -4.93 -10.73 -5.79
CA SER A 180 -6.15 -11.39 -5.30
C SER A 180 -5.85 -12.78 -4.71
N TYR A 181 -5.01 -12.82 -3.66
CA TYR A 181 -4.76 -14.06 -2.93
C TYR A 181 -5.92 -14.43 -2.00
N THR A 182 -6.44 -13.46 -1.27
CA THR A 182 -7.55 -13.60 -0.33
C THR A 182 -8.27 -12.27 -0.14
N LEU A 183 -9.41 -12.29 0.53
CA LEU A 183 -10.17 -11.11 0.95
C LEU A 183 -10.06 -10.89 2.46
N PRO A 184 -10.26 -9.67 2.97
CA PRO A 184 -10.44 -9.45 4.40
C PRO A 184 -11.54 -10.35 4.97
N ALA A 185 -11.29 -10.97 6.12
CA ALA A 185 -12.25 -11.86 6.77
C ALA A 185 -13.51 -11.14 7.28
N GLU A 186 -13.41 -9.82 7.48
CA GLU A 186 -14.52 -8.98 7.95
C GLU A 186 -14.74 -7.81 6.98
N ASN A 187 -15.99 -7.51 6.67
CA ASN A 187 -16.45 -6.38 5.84
C ASN A 187 -15.68 -6.22 4.51
N PRO A 188 -15.41 -7.29 3.73
CA PRO A 188 -14.61 -7.21 2.51
C PRO A 188 -15.20 -6.27 1.45
N GLU A 189 -16.51 -6.02 1.49
CA GLU A 189 -17.22 -5.08 0.59
C GLU A 189 -16.81 -3.62 0.78
N ASN A 190 -16.26 -3.27 1.95
CA ASN A 190 -15.75 -1.94 2.28
C ASN A 190 -14.31 -1.71 1.82
N ALA A 191 -13.60 -2.77 1.42
CA ALA A 191 -12.23 -2.68 0.91
C ALA A 191 -12.18 -2.20 -0.56
N PHE A 192 -10.95 -1.95 -1.03
CA PHE A 192 -10.59 -1.68 -2.41
C PHE A 192 -11.28 -0.44 -2.99
N ARG A 193 -11.22 0.66 -2.25
CA ARG A 193 -11.69 1.98 -2.68
C ARG A 193 -10.73 3.10 -2.33
N ILE A 194 -10.88 4.23 -2.98
CA ILE A 194 -10.09 5.42 -2.75
C ILE A 194 -10.68 6.20 -1.56
N ILE A 195 -9.82 6.57 -0.61
CA ILE A 195 -10.19 7.32 0.60
C ILE A 195 -9.34 8.59 0.73
N HIS A 196 -9.79 9.51 1.58
CA HIS A 196 -9.06 10.73 1.91
C HIS A 196 -8.07 10.51 3.05
N GLY A 197 -6.90 11.18 2.98
CA GLY A 197 -5.94 11.30 4.08
C GLY A 197 -5.14 12.58 4.00
N ASP A 198 -5.06 13.31 5.11
CA ASP A 198 -4.36 14.60 5.18
C ASP A 198 -2.83 14.50 5.12
N PHE A 199 -2.27 13.29 5.34
CA PHE A 199 -0.83 13.06 5.31
C PHE A 199 -0.25 12.87 3.91
N VAL A 200 -1.09 12.78 2.88
CA VAL A 200 -0.65 12.62 1.49
C VAL A 200 0.06 13.88 1.02
N THR A 201 1.25 13.70 0.44
CA THR A 201 2.07 14.78 -0.11
C THR A 201 2.41 14.56 -1.57
N THR A 202 2.90 15.60 -2.24
CA THR A 202 3.42 15.55 -3.62
C THR A 202 4.95 15.72 -3.68
N SER A 203 5.65 15.47 -2.57
CA SER A 203 7.12 15.56 -2.52
C SER A 203 7.82 14.43 -3.28
N GLU A 204 7.23 13.22 -3.24
CA GLU A 204 7.75 12.03 -3.91
C GLU A 204 6.64 11.02 -4.24
N GLY A 205 7.02 9.95 -4.97
CA GLY A 205 6.09 8.88 -5.35
C GLY A 205 5.13 9.31 -6.47
N THR A 206 3.83 9.13 -6.22
CA THR A 206 2.75 9.41 -7.19
C THR A 206 1.67 10.35 -6.63
N GLY A 207 1.80 10.79 -5.35
CA GLY A 207 0.75 11.54 -4.65
C GLY A 207 -0.47 10.69 -4.29
N ILE A 208 -0.34 9.37 -4.37
CA ILE A 208 -1.37 8.39 -4.00
C ILE A 208 -0.68 7.31 -3.18
N VAL A 209 -1.18 7.07 -1.97
CA VAL A 209 -0.57 6.14 -1.03
C VAL A 209 -1.28 4.80 -1.06
N HIS A 210 -0.52 3.73 -1.29
CA HIS A 210 -0.95 2.37 -1.03
C HIS A 210 -1.20 2.19 0.46
N THR A 211 -2.41 1.79 0.84
CA THR A 211 -2.84 1.71 2.24
C THR A 211 -3.02 0.26 2.67
N ALA A 212 -2.20 -0.17 3.63
CA ALA A 212 -2.23 -1.50 4.24
C ALA A 212 -2.41 -1.38 5.77
N PRO A 213 -3.64 -1.26 6.28
CA PRO A 213 -3.93 -0.99 7.69
C PRO A 213 -3.36 -2.02 8.66
N THR A 214 -3.00 -3.20 8.18
CA THR A 214 -2.38 -4.28 8.97
C THR A 214 -0.93 -3.95 9.35
N PHE A 215 -0.21 -3.14 8.54
CA PHE A 215 1.24 -2.93 8.69
C PHE A 215 1.64 -1.47 8.90
N GLY A 216 0.84 -0.49 8.46
CA GLY A 216 1.11 0.93 8.63
C GLY A 216 0.25 1.54 9.76
N ALA A 217 0.86 2.30 10.68
CA ALA A 217 0.12 2.98 11.75
C ALA A 217 -0.78 4.09 11.21
N ASP A 218 -0.27 4.91 10.29
CA ASP A 218 -1.05 5.95 9.61
C ASP A 218 -2.12 5.33 8.72
N ASP A 219 -1.81 4.21 8.05
CA ASP A 219 -2.76 3.44 7.25
C ASP A 219 -3.93 2.91 8.11
N ALA A 220 -3.62 2.38 9.29
CA ALA A 220 -4.63 1.91 10.24
C ALA A 220 -5.52 3.06 10.74
N LEU A 221 -4.93 4.23 11.01
CA LEU A 221 -5.66 5.41 11.46
C LEU A 221 -6.62 5.91 10.37
N VAL A 222 -6.14 6.13 9.16
CA VAL A 222 -6.96 6.64 8.04
C VAL A 222 -8.05 5.65 7.64
N ALA A 223 -7.74 4.35 7.67
CA ALA A 223 -8.71 3.29 7.41
C ALA A 223 -9.86 3.28 8.42
N LYS A 224 -9.55 3.51 9.70
CA LYS A 224 -10.54 3.62 10.79
C LYS A 224 -11.39 4.89 10.67
N GLN A 225 -10.82 6.00 10.18
CA GLN A 225 -11.52 7.28 9.99
C GLN A 225 -12.42 7.27 8.75
N ALA A 226 -12.18 6.39 7.80
CA ALA A 226 -13.00 6.28 6.59
C ALA A 226 -14.44 5.86 6.91
N ASN A 227 -15.40 6.34 6.12
CA ASN A 227 -16.81 5.98 6.27
C ASN A 227 -17.37 5.39 4.95
N PRO A 228 -17.78 4.09 4.95
CA PRO A 228 -17.56 3.08 6.00
C PRO A 228 -16.07 2.85 6.28
N GLN A 229 -15.73 2.24 7.42
CA GLN A 229 -14.34 1.93 7.75
C GLN A 229 -13.74 0.95 6.74
N ILE A 230 -12.45 1.11 6.43
CA ILE A 230 -11.69 0.16 5.61
C ILE A 230 -11.22 -0.99 6.50
N PRO A 231 -11.54 -2.24 6.17
CA PRO A 231 -11.06 -3.38 6.94
C PRO A 231 -9.55 -3.59 6.72
N PRO A 232 -8.81 -4.00 7.77
CA PRO A 232 -7.46 -4.51 7.58
C PRO A 232 -7.50 -5.87 6.85
N MET A 233 -6.42 -6.21 6.12
CA MET A 233 -6.27 -7.52 5.49
C MET A 233 -5.90 -8.55 6.55
N LEU A 234 -6.91 -9.09 7.24
CA LEU A 234 -6.80 -10.19 8.19
C LEU A 234 -7.56 -11.40 7.67
N ILE A 235 -7.03 -12.58 7.97
CA ILE A 235 -7.64 -13.86 7.65
C ILE A 235 -7.93 -14.63 8.94
N LYS A 236 -8.79 -15.63 8.89
CA LYS A 236 -9.00 -16.55 10.03
C LYS A 236 -8.02 -17.71 9.97
N ASN A 237 -7.28 -17.92 11.06
CA ASN A 237 -6.44 -19.10 11.22
C ASN A 237 -7.30 -20.35 11.58
N SER A 238 -6.65 -21.50 11.80
CA SER A 238 -7.30 -22.76 12.21
C SER A 238 -8.10 -22.66 13.51
N ASP A 239 -7.70 -21.76 14.40
CA ASP A 239 -8.32 -21.55 15.72
C ASP A 239 -9.46 -20.52 15.66
N GLY A 240 -9.70 -19.92 14.48
CA GLY A 240 -10.71 -18.90 14.26
C GLY A 240 -10.25 -17.48 14.59
N ASP A 241 -8.99 -17.28 15.00
CA ASP A 241 -8.44 -15.97 15.30
C ASP A 241 -8.14 -15.18 14.02
N LEU A 242 -8.32 -13.85 14.08
CA LEU A 242 -7.93 -12.94 13.03
C LEU A 242 -6.41 -12.73 13.05
N VAL A 243 -5.74 -13.06 11.95
CA VAL A 243 -4.29 -12.96 11.83
C VAL A 243 -3.90 -12.27 10.50
N PRO A 244 -2.74 -11.57 10.45
CA PRO A 244 -2.25 -10.98 9.22
C PRO A 244 -1.71 -12.04 8.24
N LEU A 245 -1.50 -11.67 6.98
CA LEU A 245 -0.91 -12.54 5.94
C LEU A 245 0.56 -12.92 6.22
N VAL A 246 1.20 -12.22 7.14
CA VAL A 246 2.58 -12.48 7.57
C VAL A 246 2.56 -12.97 9.02
N ASP A 247 3.28 -14.05 9.31
CA ASP A 247 3.38 -14.60 10.65
C ASP A 247 4.38 -13.81 11.54
N LEU A 248 4.44 -14.15 12.83
CA LEU A 248 5.34 -13.50 13.78
C LEU A 248 6.84 -13.75 13.49
N GLN A 249 7.16 -14.71 12.65
CA GLN A 249 8.52 -14.94 12.15
C GLN A 249 8.85 -14.10 10.91
N GLY A 250 7.89 -13.32 10.40
CA GLY A 250 8.07 -12.51 9.20
C GLY A 250 7.92 -13.29 7.89
N ARG A 251 7.18 -14.41 7.88
CA ARG A 251 6.95 -15.26 6.71
C ARG A 251 5.51 -15.13 6.22
N PHE A 252 5.34 -15.18 4.92
CA PHE A 252 4.01 -15.27 4.34
C PHE A 252 3.31 -16.58 4.71
N ARG A 253 2.02 -16.48 5.04
CA ARG A 253 1.16 -17.64 5.33
C ARG A 253 0.78 -18.39 4.06
N ALA A 254 0.17 -19.56 4.21
CA ALA A 254 -0.19 -20.48 3.13
C ALA A 254 -1.08 -19.86 2.04
N GLU A 255 -1.93 -18.92 2.40
CA GLU A 255 -2.83 -18.20 1.50
C GLU A 255 -2.09 -17.43 0.40
N MET A 256 -0.81 -17.13 0.63
CA MET A 256 0.06 -16.43 -0.32
C MET A 256 0.65 -17.33 -1.42
N LYS A 257 0.20 -18.58 -1.53
CA LYS A 257 0.51 -19.54 -2.60
C LYS A 257 2.01 -19.63 -2.89
N GLU A 258 2.48 -19.15 -4.06
CA GLU A 258 3.89 -19.18 -4.48
C GLU A 258 4.84 -18.36 -3.58
N LEU A 259 4.32 -17.47 -2.78
CA LEU A 259 5.07 -16.71 -1.78
C LEU A 259 5.02 -17.33 -0.38
N ALA A 260 4.19 -18.37 -0.17
CA ALA A 260 3.99 -19.01 1.13
C ALA A 260 5.30 -19.51 1.74
N GLY A 261 5.50 -19.25 3.03
CA GLY A 261 6.68 -19.66 3.80
C GLY A 261 7.93 -18.81 3.55
N LYS A 262 7.92 -17.91 2.56
CA LYS A 262 9.04 -17.01 2.31
C LYS A 262 9.04 -15.85 3.30
N TYR A 263 10.24 -15.44 3.72
CA TYR A 263 10.39 -14.24 4.55
C TYR A 263 10.18 -12.98 3.73
N VAL A 264 9.50 -12.00 4.31
CA VAL A 264 9.22 -10.71 3.67
C VAL A 264 10.47 -9.86 3.45
N LYS A 265 11.54 -10.15 4.18
CA LYS A 265 12.87 -9.52 4.02
C LYS A 265 13.98 -10.58 4.07
N ASN A 266 15.01 -10.37 3.25
CA ASN A 266 16.15 -11.30 3.15
C ASN A 266 16.95 -11.40 4.45
N GLU A 267 16.98 -10.36 5.27
CA GLU A 267 17.66 -10.28 6.55
C GLU A 267 17.11 -11.25 7.61
N TYR A 268 15.96 -11.87 7.35
CA TYR A 268 15.37 -12.90 8.24
C TYR A 268 15.82 -14.31 7.90
N TYR A 269 16.47 -14.53 6.75
CA TYR A 269 17.10 -15.81 6.42
C TYR A 269 18.44 -15.97 7.15
N ASN A 270 18.87 -17.22 7.33
CA ASN A 270 20.27 -17.53 7.65
C ASN A 270 21.12 -17.34 6.38
N ASP A 271 22.38 -16.96 6.53
CA ASP A 271 23.28 -16.56 5.44
C ASP A 271 23.38 -17.60 4.29
N ASP A 272 23.30 -18.90 4.64
CA ASP A 272 23.35 -20.03 3.70
C ASP A 272 22.02 -20.28 2.95
N LYS A 273 20.95 -19.58 3.30
CA LYS A 273 19.58 -19.76 2.77
C LYS A 273 18.97 -18.53 2.15
N ILE A 274 19.75 -17.46 1.98
CA ILE A 274 19.26 -16.23 1.36
C ILE A 274 18.91 -16.52 -0.11
N PRO A 275 17.66 -16.28 -0.54
CA PRO A 275 17.28 -16.51 -1.93
C PRO A 275 17.93 -15.47 -2.85
N GLU A 276 18.17 -15.85 -4.11
CA GLU A 276 18.69 -14.93 -5.14
C GLU A 276 17.80 -13.70 -5.35
N LYS A 277 16.49 -13.88 -5.23
CA LYS A 277 15.50 -12.80 -5.35
C LYS A 277 14.75 -12.63 -4.04
N SER A 278 14.71 -11.40 -3.54
CA SER A 278 13.86 -11.07 -2.40
C SER A 278 12.38 -11.18 -2.77
N VAL A 279 11.52 -11.32 -1.77
CA VAL A 279 10.06 -11.30 -1.95
C VAL A 279 9.60 -10.00 -2.65
N ASP A 280 10.21 -8.86 -2.33
CA ASP A 280 9.90 -7.59 -2.99
C ASP A 280 10.15 -7.66 -4.50
N VAL A 281 11.27 -8.25 -4.92
CA VAL A 281 11.58 -8.48 -6.35
C VAL A 281 10.60 -9.46 -6.99
N GLU A 282 10.25 -10.54 -6.30
CA GLU A 282 9.28 -11.52 -6.83
C GLU A 282 7.91 -10.88 -7.05
N ILE A 283 7.42 -10.08 -6.09
CA ILE A 283 6.15 -9.35 -6.22
C ILE A 283 6.21 -8.36 -7.39
N ALA A 284 7.30 -7.62 -7.54
CA ALA A 284 7.49 -6.73 -8.68
C ALA A 284 7.43 -7.48 -10.01
N ILE A 285 8.01 -8.69 -10.10
CA ILE A 285 7.94 -9.55 -11.30
C ILE A 285 6.51 -10.05 -11.54
N ILE A 286 5.77 -10.45 -10.49
CA ILE A 286 4.38 -10.88 -10.60
C ILE A 286 3.53 -9.74 -11.16
N LEU A 287 3.66 -8.53 -10.61
CA LEU A 287 2.94 -7.34 -11.06
C LEU A 287 3.29 -6.98 -12.51
N LYS A 288 4.57 -7.04 -12.88
CA LYS A 288 5.03 -6.79 -14.25
C LYS A 288 4.40 -7.76 -15.25
N LYS A 289 4.39 -9.06 -14.96
CA LYS A 289 3.75 -10.08 -15.79
C LYS A 289 2.24 -9.91 -15.91
N ALA A 290 1.59 -9.43 -14.86
CA ALA A 290 0.16 -9.16 -14.82
C ALA A 290 -0.25 -7.81 -15.43
N ASN A 291 0.68 -7.03 -15.99
CA ASN A 291 0.45 -5.64 -16.44
C ASN A 291 -0.09 -4.75 -15.31
N ARG A 292 0.43 -4.94 -14.09
CA ARG A 292 0.05 -4.20 -12.88
C ARG A 292 1.25 -3.41 -12.28
N ALA A 293 2.41 -3.39 -12.94
CA ALA A 293 3.53 -2.51 -12.63
C ALA A 293 3.71 -1.46 -13.72
N PHE A 294 3.83 -0.20 -13.31
CA PHE A 294 4.10 0.92 -14.22
C PHE A 294 5.62 1.17 -14.33
N LYS A 295 6.32 1.15 -13.17
CA LYS A 295 7.77 1.41 -13.11
C LYS A 295 8.40 0.64 -11.95
#